data_1691e8768fb171e14c57d98c84f7694c
#
_entry.id   1691e8768fb171e14c57d98c84f7694c
#
_cell.length_a   1.000
_cell.length_b   1.000
_cell.length_c   1.000
_cell.angle_alpha   90.00
_cell.angle_beta   90.00
_cell.angle_gamma   90.00
#
_symmetry.space_group_name_H-M   'P 1'
#
loop_
_entity.id
_entity.type
_entity.pdbx_description
1 polymer ?
#
loop_
_entity_poly.entity_id
_entity_poly.type
_entity_poly.pdbx_seq_one_letter_code
_entity_poly.pdbx_strand_id
1 'polypeptide(L)'
;MVFSQIKQPQLQLVIVTGLPGTGKSTFAEYAGRLLLCPVFSKDWLEASLRRSGIGREANSGWAAYDLLTTLAENQLRLEQSAILDSVATFERIRSSWRFLASQYGAAFRVVECVCSDRELRRRRLEVRNRGIPGWPELSWEEAESVGARYEPWQDDRLVLDTVHPLEGNLDALHSYLL
;
A
#
# COMPACT_ATOMS: atom_id res chain seq x y z
N MET A 1 17.18 39.48 2.29
CA MET A 1 17.43 38.08 1.86
C MET A 1 16.10 37.50 1.43
N VAL A 2 15.89 37.30 0.13
CA VAL A 2 14.67 36.72 -0.40
C VAL A 2 14.86 35.21 -0.25
N PHE A 3 14.19 34.60 0.73
CA PHE A 3 14.05 33.15 0.77
C PHE A 3 13.22 32.80 -0.46
N SER A 4 13.87 32.26 -1.48
CA SER A 4 13.23 31.60 -2.61
C SER A 4 12.22 30.60 -2.01
N GLN A 5 10.94 30.79 -2.31
CA GLN A 5 9.89 29.84 -1.91
C GLN A 5 10.21 28.52 -2.60
N ILE A 6 10.83 27.62 -1.88
CA ILE A 6 10.90 26.21 -2.26
C ILE A 6 9.44 25.77 -2.27
N LYS A 7 8.88 25.55 -3.46
CA LYS A 7 7.53 25.00 -3.61
C LYS A 7 7.52 23.69 -2.83
N GLN A 8 6.86 23.69 -1.69
CA GLN A 8 6.74 22.45 -0.90
C GLN A 8 6.07 21.39 -1.80
N PRO A 9 6.59 20.17 -1.83
CA PRO A 9 5.95 19.11 -2.58
C PRO A 9 4.51 18.96 -2.09
N GLN A 10 3.60 18.73 -3.03
CA GLN A 10 2.17 18.56 -2.70
C GLN A 10 2.02 17.46 -1.65
N LEU A 11 1.30 17.75 -0.57
CA LEU A 11 0.96 16.75 0.44
C LEU A 11 0.16 15.61 -0.20
N GLN A 12 0.58 14.36 0.02
CA GLN A 12 -0.02 13.17 -0.60
C GLN A 12 -0.27 12.05 0.40
N LEU A 13 -1.42 11.39 0.24
CA LEU A 13 -1.68 10.06 0.78
C LEU A 13 -1.68 9.07 -0.39
N VAL A 14 -0.64 8.26 -0.46
CA VAL A 14 -0.44 7.30 -1.55
C VAL A 14 -0.84 5.90 -1.07
N ILE A 15 -1.76 5.27 -1.79
CA ILE A 15 -2.18 3.90 -1.55
C ILE A 15 -1.54 3.00 -2.59
N VAL A 16 -0.63 2.13 -2.18
CA VAL A 16 -0.07 1.09 -3.04
C VAL A 16 -0.80 -0.21 -2.75
N THR A 17 -1.56 -0.66 -3.72
CA THR A 17 -2.51 -1.78 -3.58
C THR A 17 -2.28 -2.86 -4.62
N GLY A 18 -2.97 -3.98 -4.48
CA GLY A 18 -2.92 -5.13 -5.37
C GLY A 18 -2.95 -6.44 -4.61
N LEU A 19 -3.28 -7.51 -5.29
CA LEU A 19 -3.40 -8.85 -4.70
C LEU A 19 -2.04 -9.37 -4.18
N PRO A 20 -2.03 -10.37 -3.29
CA PRO A 20 -0.80 -11.04 -2.90
C PRO A 20 -0.03 -11.58 -4.13
N GLY A 21 1.29 -11.37 -4.16
CA GLY A 21 2.14 -11.82 -5.27
C GLY A 21 2.29 -10.83 -6.44
N THR A 22 1.62 -9.67 -6.42
CA THR A 22 1.72 -8.66 -7.51
C THR A 22 2.90 -7.70 -7.39
N GLY A 23 3.74 -7.79 -6.36
CA GLY A 23 4.93 -6.95 -6.22
C GLY A 23 4.71 -5.56 -5.62
N LYS A 24 3.52 -5.25 -5.09
CA LYS A 24 3.17 -3.93 -4.54
C LYS A 24 4.19 -3.35 -3.54
N SER A 25 4.75 -4.15 -2.64
CA SER A 25 5.71 -3.67 -1.63
C SER A 25 6.98 -3.09 -2.25
N THR A 26 7.44 -3.62 -3.38
CA THR A 26 8.57 -3.06 -4.15
C THR A 26 8.30 -1.64 -4.60
N PHE A 27 7.10 -1.39 -5.13
CA PHE A 27 6.70 -0.05 -5.57
C PHE A 27 6.40 0.89 -4.41
N ALA A 28 5.85 0.38 -3.30
CA ALA A 28 5.65 1.16 -2.08
C ALA A 28 6.99 1.65 -1.50
N GLU A 29 7.99 0.78 -1.43
CA GLU A 29 9.33 1.15 -0.98
C GLU A 29 10.02 2.14 -1.92
N TYR A 30 9.87 1.96 -3.24
CA TYR A 30 10.40 2.93 -4.20
C TYR A 30 9.74 4.30 -4.03
N ALA A 31 8.41 4.34 -3.94
CA ALA A 31 7.67 5.58 -3.70
C ALA A 31 8.08 6.27 -2.38
N GLY A 32 8.33 5.50 -1.32
CA GLY A 32 8.82 6.01 -0.04
C GLY A 32 10.17 6.69 -0.15
N ARG A 33 11.09 6.09 -0.90
CA ARG A 33 12.40 6.70 -1.20
C ARG A 33 12.27 7.93 -2.09
N LEU A 34 11.39 7.88 -3.09
CA LEU A 34 11.15 9.00 -4.02
C LEU A 34 10.55 10.22 -3.34
N LEU A 35 9.53 10.01 -2.50
CA LEU A 35 8.83 11.08 -1.80
C LEU A 35 9.44 11.45 -0.45
N LEU A 36 10.49 10.74 -0.01
CA LEU A 36 11.12 10.91 1.30
C LEU A 36 10.09 10.86 2.46
N CYS A 37 9.14 9.93 2.38
CA CYS A 37 8.08 9.79 3.36
C CYS A 37 7.94 8.33 3.84
N PRO A 38 7.32 8.10 5.01
CA PRO A 38 7.18 6.77 5.56
C PRO A 38 6.26 5.88 4.72
N VAL A 39 6.61 4.59 4.68
CA VAL A 39 5.78 3.51 4.14
C VAL A 39 5.25 2.68 5.30
N PHE A 40 3.94 2.64 5.44
CA PHE A 40 3.26 1.81 6.43
C PHE A 40 2.66 0.58 5.74
N SER A 41 3.15 -0.60 6.11
CA SER A 41 2.65 -1.86 5.56
C SER A 41 1.69 -2.54 6.53
N LYS A 42 0.50 -2.84 6.03
CA LYS A 42 -0.55 -3.54 6.78
C LYS A 42 -0.06 -4.88 7.34
N ASP A 43 0.73 -5.62 6.56
CA ASP A 43 1.19 -6.95 6.94
C ASP A 43 2.23 -6.89 8.08
N TRP A 44 3.10 -5.87 8.11
CA TRP A 44 4.01 -5.63 9.23
C TRP A 44 3.28 -5.28 10.51
N LEU A 45 2.23 -4.44 10.42
CA LEU A 45 1.40 -4.07 11.57
C LEU A 45 0.62 -5.27 12.10
N GLU A 46 -0.02 -6.04 11.22
CA GLU A 46 -0.75 -7.24 11.64
C GLU A 46 0.19 -8.29 12.25
N ALA A 47 1.38 -8.48 11.69
CA ALA A 47 2.38 -9.37 12.27
C ALA A 47 2.79 -8.94 13.68
N SER A 48 2.93 -7.63 13.92
CA SER A 48 3.22 -7.09 15.25
C SER A 48 2.09 -7.37 16.24
N LEU A 49 0.84 -7.14 15.84
CA LEU A 49 -0.34 -7.46 16.65
C LEU A 49 -0.37 -8.94 17.03
N ARG A 50 -0.13 -9.83 16.08
CA ARG A 50 -0.11 -11.27 16.32
C ARG A 50 0.99 -11.68 17.30
N ARG A 51 2.19 -11.13 17.19
CA ARG A 51 3.28 -11.36 18.15
C ARG A 51 2.94 -10.86 19.55
N SER A 52 2.08 -9.86 19.66
CA SER A 52 1.55 -9.33 20.94
C SER A 52 0.34 -10.10 21.46
N GLY A 53 -0.01 -11.25 20.86
CA GLY A 53 -1.12 -12.08 21.30
C GLY A 53 -2.48 -11.71 20.70
N ILE A 54 -2.55 -10.75 19.77
CA ILE A 54 -3.79 -10.36 19.09
C ILE A 54 -3.87 -11.12 17.76
N GLY A 55 -4.49 -12.30 17.77
CA GLY A 55 -4.60 -13.17 16.62
C GLY A 55 -5.76 -12.84 15.68
N ARG A 56 -5.99 -13.72 14.70
CA ARG A 56 -7.07 -13.56 13.70
C ARG A 56 -8.46 -13.58 14.36
N GLU A 57 -8.66 -14.39 15.39
CA GLU A 57 -9.88 -14.49 16.19
C GLU A 57 -10.22 -13.18 16.91
N ALA A 58 -9.22 -12.38 17.25
CA ALA A 58 -9.36 -11.04 17.81
C ALA A 58 -9.33 -9.93 16.74
N ASN A 59 -9.63 -10.25 15.49
CA ASN A 59 -9.70 -9.30 14.37
C ASN A 59 -8.39 -8.53 14.08
N SER A 60 -7.23 -9.17 14.24
CA SER A 60 -5.92 -8.54 13.98
C SER A 60 -5.84 -7.83 12.61
N GLY A 61 -6.54 -8.36 11.60
CA GLY A 61 -6.59 -7.76 10.27
C GLY A 61 -7.26 -6.38 10.25
N TRP A 62 -8.39 -6.22 10.96
CA TRP A 62 -9.08 -4.94 11.08
C TRP A 62 -8.31 -3.96 11.96
N ALA A 63 -7.76 -4.44 13.09
CA ALA A 63 -6.89 -3.64 13.95
C ALA A 63 -5.66 -3.11 13.20
N ALA A 64 -5.08 -3.90 12.30
CA ALA A 64 -3.97 -3.46 11.47
C ALA A 64 -4.37 -2.36 10.47
N TYR A 65 -5.59 -2.39 9.93
CA TYR A 65 -6.09 -1.30 9.08
C TYR A 65 -6.38 -0.02 9.89
N ASP A 66 -6.88 -0.15 11.11
CA ASP A 66 -7.09 0.98 12.02
C ASP A 66 -5.76 1.65 12.39
N LEU A 67 -4.76 0.85 12.75
CA LEU A 67 -3.40 1.36 12.99
C LEU A 67 -2.81 2.03 11.75
N LEU A 68 -3.00 1.44 10.58
CA LEU A 68 -2.51 1.98 9.31
C LEU A 68 -3.11 3.38 9.06
N THR A 69 -4.42 3.52 9.30
CA THR A 69 -5.15 4.78 9.17
C THR A 69 -4.65 5.82 10.19
N THR A 70 -4.50 5.42 11.45
CA THR A 70 -3.99 6.29 12.53
C THR A 70 -2.58 6.80 12.24
N LEU A 71 -1.70 5.95 11.73
CA LEU A 71 -0.34 6.34 11.37
C LEU A 71 -0.33 7.32 10.19
N ALA A 72 -1.17 7.09 9.18
CA ALA A 72 -1.34 8.01 8.07
C ALA A 72 -1.85 9.38 8.55
N GLU A 73 -2.87 9.39 9.40
CA GLU A 73 -3.42 10.62 9.98
C GLU A 73 -2.37 11.42 10.73
N ASN A 74 -1.54 10.75 11.54
CA ASN A 74 -0.46 11.43 12.26
C ASN A 74 0.54 12.11 11.31
N GLN A 75 0.85 11.50 10.17
CA GLN A 75 1.74 12.13 9.19
C GLN A 75 1.08 13.32 8.52
N LEU A 76 -0.16 13.16 8.03
CA LEU A 76 -0.89 14.24 7.36
C LEU A 76 -1.10 15.46 8.28
N ARG A 77 -1.37 15.22 9.58
CA ARG A 77 -1.46 16.29 10.59
C ARG A 77 -0.16 17.08 10.75
N LEU A 78 0.98 16.46 10.48
CA LEU A 78 2.31 17.09 10.49
C LEU A 78 2.71 17.64 9.10
N GLU A 79 1.76 17.71 8.16
CA GLU A 79 2.00 18.12 6.77
C GLU A 79 3.04 17.24 6.06
N GLN A 80 3.10 15.96 6.43
CA GLN A 80 3.98 14.95 5.84
C GLN A 80 3.17 13.95 5.04
N SER A 81 3.62 13.66 3.83
CA SER A 81 3.04 12.60 3.01
C SER A 81 3.24 11.23 3.65
N ALA A 82 2.37 10.28 3.31
CA ALA A 82 2.48 8.90 3.76
C ALA A 82 2.09 7.92 2.65
N ILE A 83 2.67 6.72 2.69
CA ILE A 83 2.35 5.63 1.78
C ILE A 83 1.78 4.47 2.59
N LEU A 84 0.65 3.93 2.12
CA LEU A 84 0.00 2.77 2.69
C LEU A 84 0.16 1.58 1.75
N ASP A 85 0.92 0.56 2.17
CA ASP A 85 1.08 -0.72 1.46
C ASP A 85 0.10 -1.74 2.01
N SER A 86 -0.95 -2.03 1.26
CA SER A 86 -1.95 -3.02 1.63
C SER A 86 -2.73 -3.55 0.43
N VAL A 87 -3.45 -4.65 0.60
CA VAL A 87 -4.40 -5.12 -0.42
C VAL A 87 -5.59 -4.15 -0.55
N ALA A 88 -5.98 -3.49 0.53
CA ALA A 88 -7.13 -2.57 0.56
C ALA A 88 -8.39 -3.20 -0.06
N THR A 89 -8.72 -4.42 0.38
CA THR A 89 -9.75 -5.28 -0.21
C THR A 89 -11.12 -4.64 -0.27
N PHE A 90 -11.50 -3.84 0.75
CA PHE A 90 -12.87 -3.37 0.96
C PHE A 90 -13.00 -1.86 0.71
N GLU A 91 -14.06 -1.48 0.02
CA GLU A 91 -14.40 -0.09 -0.28
C GLU A 91 -14.53 0.77 1.00
N ARG A 92 -15.04 0.20 2.08
CA ARG A 92 -15.13 0.90 3.38
C ARG A 92 -13.79 1.48 3.84
N ILE A 93 -12.68 0.75 3.66
CA ILE A 93 -11.35 1.20 4.04
C ILE A 93 -10.87 2.30 3.10
N ARG A 94 -11.08 2.12 1.80
CA ARG A 94 -10.71 3.09 0.76
C ARG A 94 -11.44 4.42 0.98
N SER A 95 -12.74 4.35 1.29
CA SER A 95 -13.56 5.53 1.61
C SER A 95 -13.03 6.28 2.83
N SER A 96 -12.61 5.58 3.88
CA SER A 96 -12.03 6.24 5.06
C SER A 96 -10.73 6.97 4.73
N TRP A 97 -9.89 6.41 3.87
CA TRP A 97 -8.65 7.05 3.44
C TRP A 97 -8.84 8.23 2.49
N ARG A 98 -9.85 8.17 1.57
CA ARG A 98 -10.23 9.33 0.76
C ARG A 98 -10.71 10.48 1.63
N PHE A 99 -11.56 10.16 2.61
CA PHE A 99 -12.04 11.15 3.56
C PHE A 99 -10.87 11.76 4.36
N LEU A 100 -9.96 10.93 4.87
CA LEU A 100 -8.76 11.37 5.58
C LEU A 100 -7.91 12.31 4.73
N ALA A 101 -7.59 11.95 3.50
CA ALA A 101 -6.82 12.80 2.59
C ALA A 101 -7.53 14.15 2.37
N SER A 102 -8.85 14.15 2.16
CA SER A 102 -9.65 15.35 2.00
C SER A 102 -9.62 16.26 3.23
N GLN A 103 -9.67 15.70 4.44
CA GLN A 103 -9.62 16.46 5.70
C GLN A 103 -8.32 17.27 5.85
N TYR A 104 -7.20 16.74 5.37
CA TYR A 104 -5.89 17.38 5.46
C TYR A 104 -5.45 18.07 4.16
N GLY A 105 -6.32 18.16 3.15
CA GLY A 105 -5.97 18.76 1.86
C GLY A 105 -4.88 18.01 1.10
N ALA A 106 -4.69 16.72 1.41
CA ALA A 106 -3.72 15.86 0.75
C ALA A 106 -4.28 15.32 -0.58
N ALA A 107 -3.43 15.23 -1.60
CA ALA A 107 -3.77 14.51 -2.81
C ALA A 107 -3.90 13.02 -2.50
N PHE A 108 -5.04 12.42 -2.84
CA PHE A 108 -5.26 10.99 -2.75
C PHE A 108 -4.77 10.32 -4.03
N ARG A 109 -3.72 9.51 -3.92
CA ARG A 109 -3.08 8.82 -5.05
C ARG A 109 -3.22 7.32 -4.88
N VAL A 110 -3.63 6.62 -5.94
CA VAL A 110 -3.75 5.16 -5.92
C VAL A 110 -2.85 4.54 -6.97
N VAL A 111 -2.05 3.57 -6.54
CA VAL A 111 -1.17 2.76 -7.40
C VAL A 111 -1.60 1.30 -7.25
N GLU A 112 -2.26 0.76 -8.26
CA GLU A 112 -2.70 -0.63 -8.28
C GLU A 112 -1.69 -1.50 -9.02
N CYS A 113 -1.02 -2.40 -8.28
CA CYS A 113 -0.12 -3.38 -8.84
C CYS A 113 -0.90 -4.64 -9.24
N VAL A 114 -0.83 -5.00 -10.50
CA VAL A 114 -1.41 -6.23 -11.04
C VAL A 114 -0.31 -7.15 -11.56
N CYS A 115 -0.64 -8.40 -11.78
CA CYS A 115 0.18 -9.36 -12.52
C CYS A 115 -0.76 -10.12 -13.45
N SER A 116 -0.78 -9.77 -14.71
CA SER A 116 -1.69 -10.37 -15.72
C SER A 116 -1.37 -11.85 -16.01
N ASP A 117 -0.13 -12.28 -15.71
CA ASP A 117 0.26 -13.69 -15.75
C ASP A 117 -0.02 -14.35 -14.38
N ARG A 118 -1.09 -15.15 -14.34
CA ARG A 118 -1.53 -15.85 -13.13
C ARG A 118 -0.50 -16.85 -12.62
N GLU A 119 0.17 -17.57 -13.52
CA GLU A 119 1.18 -18.56 -13.17
C GLU A 119 2.46 -17.90 -12.64
N LEU A 120 2.86 -16.77 -13.21
CA LEU A 120 3.96 -15.96 -12.67
C LEU A 120 3.64 -15.47 -11.26
N ARG A 121 2.42 -14.97 -11.03
CA ARG A 121 1.96 -14.52 -9.70
C ARG A 121 1.99 -15.67 -8.69
N ARG A 122 1.54 -16.87 -9.09
CA ARG A 122 1.56 -18.07 -8.27
C ARG A 122 2.99 -18.45 -7.89
N ARG A 123 3.88 -18.59 -8.87
CA ARG A 123 5.31 -18.90 -8.62
C ARG A 123 5.96 -17.89 -7.69
N ARG A 124 5.71 -16.59 -7.90
CA ARG A 124 6.23 -15.54 -7.00
C ARG A 124 5.75 -15.72 -5.57
N LEU A 125 4.50 -16.10 -5.37
CA LEU A 125 3.93 -16.31 -4.05
C LEU A 125 4.53 -17.53 -3.36
N GLU A 126 4.70 -18.64 -4.08
CA GLU A 126 5.23 -19.91 -3.57
C GLU A 126 6.70 -19.81 -3.11
N VAL A 127 7.51 -19.01 -3.79
CA VAL A 127 8.94 -18.84 -3.45
C VAL A 127 9.20 -17.63 -2.55
N ARG A 128 8.16 -16.84 -2.26
CA ARG A 128 8.32 -15.60 -1.51
C ARG A 128 8.68 -15.87 -0.05
N ASN A 129 9.70 -15.14 0.42
CA ASN A 129 9.99 -14.97 1.83
C ASN A 129 10.24 -13.50 2.12
N ARG A 130 9.31 -12.83 2.78
CA ARG A 130 9.40 -11.40 3.08
C ARG A 130 10.17 -11.09 4.35
N GLY A 131 10.54 -12.11 5.12
CA GLY A 131 11.25 -11.92 6.37
C GLY A 131 10.49 -11.14 7.44
N ILE A 132 9.15 -11.05 7.34
CA ILE A 132 8.33 -10.37 8.36
C ILE A 132 8.21 -11.29 9.58
N PRO A 133 8.79 -10.92 10.74
CA PRO A 133 8.78 -11.78 11.92
C PRO A 133 7.36 -12.14 12.37
N GLY A 134 7.08 -13.45 12.53
CA GLY A 134 5.77 -13.93 12.97
C GLY A 134 4.66 -13.85 11.92
N TRP A 135 4.99 -13.50 10.67
CA TRP A 135 4.04 -13.51 9.56
C TRP A 135 4.14 -14.82 8.79
N PRO A 136 3.08 -15.63 8.71
CA PRO A 136 3.06 -16.77 7.81
C PRO A 136 2.92 -16.28 6.36
N GLU A 137 3.71 -16.82 5.46
CA GLU A 137 3.47 -16.57 4.04
C GLU A 137 2.14 -17.21 3.62
N LEU A 138 1.41 -16.52 2.75
CA LEU A 138 0.11 -17.00 2.29
C LEU A 138 0.29 -18.14 1.28
N SER A 139 -0.56 -19.15 1.38
CA SER A 139 -0.70 -20.14 0.31
C SER A 139 -1.37 -19.53 -0.91
N TRP A 140 -1.31 -20.25 -2.04
CA TRP A 140 -2.01 -19.82 -3.25
C TRP A 140 -3.53 -19.75 -3.04
N GLU A 141 -4.11 -20.73 -2.33
CA GLU A 141 -5.55 -20.81 -2.03
C GLU A 141 -5.99 -19.62 -1.16
N GLU A 142 -5.20 -19.25 -0.18
CA GLU A 142 -5.46 -18.06 0.65
C GLU A 142 -5.41 -16.77 -0.19
N ALA A 143 -4.43 -16.65 -1.10
CA ALA A 143 -4.31 -15.51 -2.00
C ALA A 143 -5.50 -15.40 -2.98
N GLU A 144 -5.98 -16.54 -3.52
CA GLU A 144 -7.18 -16.56 -4.37
C GLU A 144 -8.44 -16.20 -3.56
N SER A 145 -8.54 -16.67 -2.32
CA SER A 145 -9.64 -16.27 -1.42
C SER A 145 -9.66 -14.77 -1.13
N VAL A 146 -8.49 -14.12 -1.05
CA VAL A 146 -8.39 -12.65 -0.97
C VAL A 146 -8.87 -12.02 -2.27
N GLY A 147 -8.46 -12.57 -3.42
CA GLY A 147 -8.88 -12.10 -4.74
C GLY A 147 -10.38 -12.14 -4.96
N ALA A 148 -11.05 -13.21 -4.48
CA ALA A 148 -12.51 -13.37 -4.59
C ALA A 148 -13.30 -12.28 -3.82
N ARG A 149 -12.68 -11.64 -2.84
CA ARG A 149 -13.28 -10.57 -2.03
C ARG A 149 -12.78 -9.18 -2.40
N TYR A 150 -11.87 -9.09 -3.36
CA TYR A 150 -11.27 -7.82 -3.78
C TYR A 150 -12.28 -7.01 -4.59
N GLU A 151 -12.77 -5.94 -4.01
CA GLU A 151 -13.70 -5.04 -4.67
C GLU A 151 -12.93 -4.21 -5.73
N PRO A 152 -13.48 -4.01 -6.95
CA PRO A 152 -12.85 -3.16 -7.96
C PRO A 152 -12.68 -1.73 -7.46
N TRP A 153 -11.54 -1.11 -7.80
CA TRP A 153 -11.32 0.31 -7.53
C TRP A 153 -12.14 1.16 -8.50
N GLN A 154 -12.76 2.23 -7.98
CA GLN A 154 -13.49 3.23 -8.77
C GLN A 154 -12.70 4.53 -8.94
N ASP A 155 -11.61 4.70 -8.16
CA ASP A 155 -10.77 5.87 -8.20
C ASP A 155 -9.90 5.91 -9.45
N ASP A 156 -9.55 7.12 -9.89
CA ASP A 156 -8.45 7.31 -10.83
C ASP A 156 -7.17 6.78 -10.21
N ARG A 157 -6.46 5.96 -10.96
CA ARG A 157 -5.28 5.28 -10.44
C ARG A 157 -4.26 4.96 -11.51
N LEU A 158 -3.02 4.88 -11.09
CA LEU A 158 -1.97 4.26 -11.89
C LEU A 158 -2.07 2.73 -11.75
N VAL A 159 -2.18 2.02 -12.86
CA VAL A 159 -2.12 0.55 -12.89
C VAL A 159 -0.76 0.12 -13.39
N LEU A 160 -0.04 -0.66 -12.59
CA LEU A 160 1.27 -1.21 -12.92
C LEU A 160 1.17 -2.72 -13.10
N ASP A 161 1.28 -3.19 -14.33
CA ASP A 161 1.37 -4.63 -14.59
C ASP A 161 2.81 -5.10 -14.43
N THR A 162 3.04 -5.90 -13.41
CA THR A 162 4.37 -6.38 -13.03
C THR A 162 4.89 -7.55 -13.86
N VAL A 163 4.18 -7.93 -14.91
CA VAL A 163 4.72 -8.78 -15.99
C VAL A 163 5.73 -7.98 -16.83
N HIS A 164 5.50 -6.69 -16.97
CA HIS A 164 6.41 -5.80 -17.69
C HIS A 164 7.70 -5.52 -16.91
N PRO A 165 8.77 -5.09 -17.61
CA PRO A 165 10.04 -4.74 -16.98
C PRO A 165 9.87 -3.71 -15.85
N LEU A 166 10.64 -3.90 -14.77
CA LEU A 166 10.56 -3.06 -13.59
C LEU A 166 10.83 -1.58 -13.90
N GLU A 167 11.81 -1.28 -14.75
CA GLU A 167 12.22 0.09 -15.09
C GLU A 167 11.07 0.92 -15.65
N GLY A 168 10.34 0.40 -16.66
CA GLY A 168 9.20 1.11 -17.23
C GLY A 168 8.06 1.36 -16.22
N ASN A 169 7.82 0.42 -15.31
CA ASN A 169 6.86 0.60 -14.22
C ASN A 169 7.34 1.65 -13.20
N LEU A 170 8.66 1.73 -12.92
CA LEU A 170 9.23 2.75 -12.05
C LEU A 170 9.16 4.15 -12.67
N ASP A 171 9.40 4.27 -13.97
CA ASP A 171 9.27 5.54 -14.69
C ASP A 171 7.81 6.04 -14.68
N ALA A 172 6.85 5.14 -14.89
CA ALA A 172 5.43 5.47 -14.79
C ALA A 172 5.05 5.92 -13.36
N LEU A 173 5.53 5.22 -12.34
CA LEU A 173 5.31 5.57 -10.94
C LEU A 173 5.91 6.94 -10.59
N HIS A 174 7.15 7.20 -11.03
CA HIS A 174 7.82 8.47 -10.84
C HIS A 174 7.01 9.63 -11.44
N SER A 175 6.59 9.48 -12.71
CA SER A 175 5.79 10.50 -13.40
C SER A 175 4.40 10.73 -12.80
N TYR A 176 3.83 9.70 -12.14
CA TYR A 176 2.52 9.79 -11.49
C TYR A 176 2.57 10.51 -10.14
N LEU A 177 3.70 10.39 -9.41
CA LEU A 177 3.85 10.92 -8.06
C LEU A 177 4.46 12.32 -8.02
N LEU A 178 5.20 12.76 -9.05
CA LEU A 178 5.85 14.07 -9.15
C LEU A 178 5.26 14.93 -10.26
#